data_7a577fdebbfe58e0c0161ce26089fee8
#
_entry.id   7a577fdebbfe58e0c0161ce26089fee8
#
_cell.length_a   1.000
_cell.length_b   1.000
_cell.length_c   1.000
_cell.angle_alpha   90.00
_cell.angle_beta   90.00
_cell.angle_gamma   90.00
#
_symmetry.space_group_name_H-M   'P 1'
#
loop_
_entity.id
_entity.type
_entity.pdbx_description
1 polymer ?
#
loop_
_entity_poly.entity_id
_entity_poly.type
_entity_poly.pdbx_seq_one_letter_code
_entity_poly.pdbx_strand_id
1 'polypeptide(L)'
;MLRKHVLLVEDDLNFGSLLCRVLQRAGYNVDVAASMAEAKEFLTLTQYAVVIADWRLSDGDGTVILGWASQLGAKTALMSAYLLQMPGGRSFDHETLTKPIPPQEVVSLVQRAIGTPTAFST
;
A
#
# COMPACT_ATOMS: atom_id res chain seq x y z
N MET A 1 22.85 1.29 -2.17
CA MET A 1 21.73 0.44 -1.72
C MET A 1 20.40 1.06 -2.08
N LEU A 2 19.48 0.22 -2.54
CA LEU A 2 18.18 0.72 -2.95
C LEU A 2 17.31 1.00 -1.72
N ARG A 3 16.58 2.11 -1.77
CA ARG A 3 15.59 2.41 -0.75
C ARG A 3 14.39 1.49 -0.92
N LYS A 4 13.73 1.21 0.19
CA LYS A 4 12.51 0.42 0.18
C LYS A 4 11.37 1.30 -0.32
N HIS A 5 10.80 0.91 -1.44
CA HIS A 5 9.82 1.70 -2.17
C HIS A 5 8.41 1.17 -1.89
N VAL A 6 7.51 2.07 -1.50
CA VAL A 6 6.13 1.76 -1.14
C VAL A 6 5.19 2.48 -2.09
N LEU A 7 4.19 1.78 -2.58
CA LEU A 7 3.11 2.39 -3.35
C LEU A 7 1.84 2.38 -2.51
N LEU A 8 1.24 3.55 -2.35
CA LEU A 8 -0.07 3.71 -1.73
C LEU A 8 -1.09 3.97 -2.83
N VAL A 9 -2.18 3.22 -2.82
CA VAL A 9 -3.27 3.43 -3.78
C VAL A 9 -4.50 3.85 -3.00
N GLU A 10 -4.80 5.15 -3.02
CA GLU A 10 -5.83 5.75 -2.19
C GLU A 10 -6.38 6.97 -2.89
N ASP A 11 -7.69 7.00 -3.12
CA ASP A 11 -8.33 8.12 -3.81
C ASP A 11 -8.71 9.27 -2.87
N ASP A 12 -8.67 9.07 -1.56
CA ASP A 12 -8.78 10.16 -0.60
C ASP A 12 -7.41 10.84 -0.50
N LEU A 13 -7.30 12.01 -1.11
CA LEU A 13 -6.02 12.70 -1.20
C LEU A 13 -5.47 13.10 0.17
N ASN A 14 -6.34 13.46 1.09
CA ASN A 14 -5.90 13.86 2.43
C ASN A 14 -5.32 12.67 3.19
N PHE A 15 -5.99 11.53 3.13
CA PHE A 15 -5.51 10.33 3.82
C PHE A 15 -4.24 9.80 3.15
N GLY A 16 -4.21 9.77 1.83
CA GLY A 16 -3.02 9.36 1.10
C GLY A 16 -1.81 10.23 1.41
N SER A 17 -2.00 11.54 1.47
CA SER A 17 -0.92 12.46 1.83
C SER A 17 -0.41 12.23 3.25
N LEU A 18 -1.33 11.97 4.17
CA LEU A 18 -0.96 11.71 5.56
C LEU A 18 -0.11 10.44 5.65
N LEU A 19 -0.56 9.35 5.04
CA LEU A 19 0.18 8.10 5.06
C LEU A 19 1.54 8.23 4.37
N CYS A 20 1.57 8.95 3.26
CA CYS A 20 2.82 9.21 2.55
C CYS A 20 3.82 9.89 3.46
N ARG A 21 3.37 10.92 4.18
CA ARG A 21 4.24 11.70 5.05
C ARG A 21 4.81 10.86 6.18
N VAL A 22 3.98 10.06 6.86
CA VAL A 22 4.47 9.27 7.99
C VAL A 22 5.42 8.17 7.52
N LEU A 23 5.18 7.57 6.35
CA LEU A 23 6.09 6.57 5.81
C LEU A 23 7.41 7.18 5.35
N GLN A 24 7.36 8.38 4.76
CA GLN A 24 8.59 9.08 4.39
C GLN A 24 9.43 9.41 5.61
N ARG A 25 8.79 9.82 6.70
CA ARG A 25 9.50 10.09 7.94
C ARG A 25 10.14 8.83 8.53
N ALA A 26 9.56 7.68 8.25
CA ALA A 26 10.13 6.40 8.68
C ALA A 26 11.26 5.92 7.75
N GLY A 27 11.55 6.67 6.69
CA GLY A 27 12.68 6.40 5.81
C GLY A 27 12.36 5.70 4.51
N TYR A 28 11.10 5.50 4.19
CA TYR A 28 10.71 4.83 2.94
C TYR A 28 10.56 5.82 1.80
N ASN A 29 10.78 5.35 0.58
CA ASN A 29 10.37 6.06 -0.62
C ASN A 29 8.91 5.72 -0.89
N VAL A 30 8.07 6.73 -1.09
CA VAL A 30 6.63 6.50 -1.22
C VAL A 30 6.09 7.22 -2.44
N ASP A 31 5.33 6.49 -3.25
CA ASP A 31 4.51 7.07 -4.31
C ASP A 31 3.05 6.87 -3.96
N VAL A 32 2.20 7.82 -4.35
CA VAL A 32 0.77 7.75 -4.11
C VAL A 32 0.05 7.76 -5.44
N ALA A 33 -0.78 6.75 -5.68
CA ALA A 33 -1.66 6.69 -6.83
C ALA A 33 -3.08 6.96 -6.36
N ALA A 34 -3.77 7.87 -7.02
CA ALA A 34 -5.14 8.25 -6.65
C ALA A 34 -6.19 7.38 -7.33
N SER A 35 -5.77 6.44 -8.18
CA SER A 35 -6.70 5.61 -8.94
C SER A 35 -6.00 4.32 -9.35
N MET A 36 -6.78 3.36 -9.83
CA MET A 36 -6.23 2.13 -10.39
C MET A 36 -5.40 2.42 -11.63
N ALA A 37 -5.83 3.37 -12.44
CA ALA A 37 -5.10 3.72 -13.66
C ALA A 37 -3.70 4.23 -13.33
N GLU A 38 -3.59 5.12 -12.35
CA GLU A 38 -2.28 5.61 -11.91
C GLU A 38 -1.44 4.50 -11.29
N ALA A 39 -2.08 3.63 -10.50
CA ALA A 39 -1.36 2.53 -9.88
C ALA A 39 -0.76 1.60 -10.92
N LYS A 40 -1.48 1.33 -11.99
CA LYS A 40 -0.97 0.51 -13.09
C LYS A 40 0.26 1.15 -13.74
N GLU A 41 0.22 2.45 -13.96
CA GLU A 41 1.36 3.16 -14.51
C GLU A 41 2.58 3.06 -13.60
N PHE A 42 2.40 3.30 -12.31
CA PHE A 42 3.50 3.18 -11.35
C PHE A 42 4.08 1.77 -11.34
N LEU A 43 3.23 0.76 -11.34
CA LEU A 43 3.70 -0.63 -11.30
C LEU A 43 4.44 -1.04 -12.56
N THR A 44 4.16 -0.37 -13.69
CA THR A 44 4.86 -0.62 -14.94
C THR A 44 6.27 -0.02 -14.93
N LEU A 45 6.42 1.11 -14.24
CA LEU A 45 7.65 1.90 -14.31
C LEU A 45 8.59 1.65 -13.14
N THR A 46 8.08 1.19 -12.00
CA THR A 46 8.86 1.12 -10.77
C THR A 46 8.59 -0.21 -10.08
N GLN A 47 9.64 -0.76 -9.48
CA GLN A 47 9.51 -1.97 -8.68
C GLN A 47 9.27 -1.56 -7.22
N TYR A 48 8.19 -2.05 -6.65
CA TYR A 48 7.82 -1.72 -5.28
C TYR A 48 8.04 -2.91 -4.36
N ALA A 49 8.49 -2.62 -3.14
CA ALA A 49 8.63 -3.64 -2.12
C ALA A 49 7.28 -3.95 -1.46
N VAL A 50 6.45 -2.91 -1.30
CA VAL A 50 5.11 -3.05 -0.71
C VAL A 50 4.13 -2.20 -1.50
N VAL A 51 2.94 -2.75 -1.72
CA VAL A 51 1.81 -2.01 -2.31
C VAL A 51 0.63 -2.11 -1.35
N ILE A 52 0.11 -0.96 -0.94
CA ILE A 52 -1.03 -0.87 -0.03
C ILE A 52 -2.15 -0.18 -0.79
N ALA A 53 -3.31 -0.82 -0.90
CA ALA A 53 -4.41 -0.28 -1.69
C ALA A 53 -5.71 -0.31 -0.91
N ASP A 54 -6.50 0.74 -1.10
CA ASP A 54 -7.87 0.77 -0.65
C ASP A 54 -8.69 -0.22 -1.47
N TRP A 55 -9.66 -0.88 -0.82
CA TRP A 55 -10.51 -1.83 -1.52
C TRP A 55 -11.32 -1.14 -2.60
N ARG A 56 -12.03 -0.07 -2.23
CA ARG A 56 -12.89 0.65 -3.17
C ARG A 56 -12.21 1.90 -3.66
N LEU A 57 -11.94 1.90 -4.94
CA LEU A 57 -11.37 3.05 -5.62
C LEU A 57 -12.42 3.59 -6.60
N SER A 58 -12.30 4.86 -6.97
CA SER A 58 -13.27 5.48 -7.87
C SER A 58 -13.39 4.75 -9.21
N ASP A 59 -12.32 4.09 -9.66
CA ASP A 59 -12.29 3.40 -10.93
C ASP A 59 -12.13 1.88 -10.81
N GLY A 60 -12.35 1.31 -9.61
CA GLY A 60 -12.37 -0.14 -9.52
C GLY A 60 -12.05 -0.69 -8.14
N ASP A 61 -11.66 -1.95 -8.14
CA ASP A 61 -11.42 -2.75 -6.96
C ASP A 61 -9.93 -2.88 -6.70
N GLY A 62 -9.48 -2.41 -5.54
CA GLY A 62 -8.06 -2.43 -5.19
C GLY A 62 -7.44 -3.81 -5.10
N THR A 63 -8.25 -4.87 -4.90
CA THR A 63 -7.70 -6.23 -4.85
C THR A 63 -7.12 -6.65 -6.20
N VAL A 64 -7.61 -6.08 -7.30
CA VAL A 64 -7.05 -6.35 -8.63
C VAL A 64 -5.62 -5.82 -8.70
N ILE A 65 -5.39 -4.62 -8.20
CA ILE A 65 -4.06 -4.02 -8.17
C ILE A 65 -3.12 -4.84 -7.26
N LEU A 66 -3.64 -5.29 -6.11
CA LEU A 66 -2.82 -6.06 -5.18
C LEU A 66 -2.44 -7.42 -5.76
N GLY A 67 -3.35 -8.07 -6.49
CA GLY A 67 -3.05 -9.32 -7.16
C GLY A 67 -1.94 -9.15 -8.18
N TRP A 68 -2.00 -8.09 -8.95
CA TRP A 68 -0.98 -7.77 -9.94
C TRP A 68 0.36 -7.46 -9.26
N ALA A 69 0.32 -6.63 -8.22
CA ALA A 69 1.54 -6.30 -7.47
C ALA A 69 2.19 -7.54 -6.86
N SER A 70 1.38 -8.45 -6.34
CA SER A 70 1.87 -9.69 -5.77
C SER A 70 2.61 -10.53 -6.81
N GLN A 71 2.08 -10.59 -8.03
CA GLN A 71 2.74 -11.31 -9.12
C GLN A 71 4.08 -10.67 -9.49
N LEU A 72 4.22 -9.37 -9.25
CA LEU A 72 5.47 -8.66 -9.50
C LEU A 72 6.45 -8.78 -8.33
N GLY A 73 6.09 -9.51 -7.29
CA GLY A 73 6.96 -9.76 -6.15
C GLY A 73 6.81 -8.82 -4.98
N ALA A 74 5.84 -7.90 -5.03
CA ALA A 74 5.61 -6.97 -3.92
C ALA A 74 4.85 -7.64 -2.79
N LYS A 75 5.13 -7.24 -1.56
CA LYS A 75 4.24 -7.52 -0.43
C LYS A 75 3.01 -6.64 -0.58
N THR A 76 1.86 -7.12 -0.11
CA THR A 76 0.61 -6.41 -0.35
C THR A 76 -0.19 -6.25 0.92
N ALA A 77 -0.97 -5.17 0.99
CA ALA A 77 -1.90 -4.92 2.08
C ALA A 77 -3.14 -4.22 1.56
N LEU A 78 -4.29 -4.61 2.08
CA LEU A 78 -5.59 -4.09 1.70
C LEU A 78 -6.16 -3.23 2.82
N MET A 79 -6.62 -2.03 2.50
CA MET A 79 -7.32 -1.16 3.44
C MET A 79 -8.81 -1.18 3.14
N SER A 80 -9.64 -1.38 4.16
CA SER A 80 -11.09 -1.37 3.94
C SER A 80 -11.86 -1.04 5.21
N ALA A 81 -12.92 -0.26 5.06
CA ALA A 81 -13.91 -0.08 6.11
C ALA A 81 -14.95 -1.21 6.10
N TYR A 82 -14.92 -2.08 5.11
CA TYR A 82 -15.98 -3.04 4.83
C TYR A 82 -15.51 -4.49 4.81
N LEU A 83 -14.51 -4.80 5.63
CA LEU A 83 -13.87 -6.12 5.60
C LEU A 83 -14.87 -7.27 5.74
N LEU A 84 -15.87 -7.13 6.63
CA LEU A 84 -16.84 -8.18 6.86
C LEU A 84 -17.82 -8.35 5.71
N GLN A 85 -17.90 -7.35 4.82
CA GLN A 85 -18.84 -7.35 3.70
C GLN A 85 -18.17 -7.75 2.39
N MET A 86 -16.88 -7.97 2.39
CA MET A 86 -16.15 -8.29 1.17
C MET A 86 -16.45 -9.73 0.75
N PRO A 87 -16.56 -9.98 -0.56
CA PRO A 87 -16.75 -11.34 -1.06
C PRO A 87 -15.58 -12.23 -0.63
N GLY A 88 -15.87 -13.46 -0.27
CA GLY A 88 -14.86 -14.40 0.19
C GLY A 88 -14.46 -14.21 1.64
N GLY A 89 -15.14 -13.34 2.36
CA GLY A 89 -14.85 -13.08 3.76
C GLY A 89 -13.46 -12.50 3.94
N ARG A 90 -12.69 -13.03 4.88
CA ARG A 90 -11.36 -12.54 5.18
C ARG A 90 -10.25 -13.47 4.72
N SER A 91 -10.57 -14.35 3.81
CA SER A 91 -9.61 -15.31 3.28
C SER A 91 -8.86 -14.69 2.11
N PHE A 92 -7.94 -13.80 2.43
CA PHE A 92 -7.16 -13.09 1.41
C PHE A 92 -5.68 -13.48 1.48
N ASP A 93 -5.02 -13.41 0.34
CA ASP A 93 -3.58 -13.57 0.25
C ASP A 93 -2.85 -12.29 0.68
N HIS A 94 -3.57 -11.26 1.08
CA HIS A 94 -3.01 -9.97 1.44
C HIS A 94 -3.25 -9.68 2.91
N GLU A 95 -2.33 -8.93 3.52
CA GLU A 95 -2.59 -8.35 4.83
C GLU A 95 -3.76 -7.39 4.73
N THR A 96 -4.51 -7.24 5.82
CA THR A 96 -5.67 -6.35 5.82
C THR A 96 -5.56 -5.35 6.95
N LEU A 97 -5.99 -4.11 6.66
CA LEU A 97 -6.09 -3.02 7.62
C LEU A 97 -7.51 -2.50 7.58
N THR A 98 -8.15 -2.43 8.74
CA THR A 98 -9.53 -1.97 8.85
C THR A 98 -9.56 -0.48 9.15
N LYS A 99 -10.27 0.27 8.34
CA LYS A 99 -10.46 1.70 8.57
C LYS A 99 -11.42 1.94 9.73
N PRO A 100 -11.22 2.96 10.57
CA PRO A 100 -10.17 3.96 10.49
C PRO A 100 -8.82 3.39 10.95
N ILE A 101 -7.76 3.73 10.22
CA ILE A 101 -6.43 3.18 10.47
C ILE A 101 -5.54 4.27 11.04
N PRO A 102 -5.02 4.09 12.26
CA PRO A 102 -4.00 5.01 12.75
C PRO A 102 -2.77 4.95 11.84
N PRO A 103 -2.21 6.09 11.45
CA PRO A 103 -1.07 6.06 10.50
C PRO A 103 0.10 5.21 10.99
N GLN A 104 0.31 5.14 12.30
CA GLN A 104 1.40 4.33 12.85
C GLN A 104 1.19 2.83 12.59
N GLU A 105 -0.04 2.39 12.44
CA GLU A 105 -0.33 0.99 12.09
C GLU A 105 0.18 0.67 10.70
N VAL A 106 0.05 1.61 9.78
CA VAL A 106 0.55 1.42 8.41
C VAL A 106 2.07 1.34 8.43
N VAL A 107 2.72 2.21 9.19
CA VAL A 107 4.18 2.16 9.35
C VAL A 107 4.60 0.81 9.91
N SER A 108 3.93 0.33 10.95
CA SER A 108 4.24 -0.95 11.57
C SER A 108 4.09 -2.11 10.59
N LEU A 109 3.04 -2.09 9.78
CA LEU A 109 2.83 -3.11 8.78
C LEU A 109 3.96 -3.14 7.76
N VAL A 110 4.37 -1.97 7.28
CA VAL A 110 5.46 -1.88 6.30
C VAL A 110 6.76 -2.36 6.93
N GLN A 111 7.03 -1.99 8.18
CA GLN A 111 8.23 -2.44 8.88
C GLN A 111 8.26 -3.96 9.01
N ARG A 112 7.13 -4.58 9.32
CA ARG A 112 7.05 -6.04 9.42
C ARG A 112 7.25 -6.71 8.06
N ALA A 113 6.73 -6.08 7.01
CA ALA A 113 6.75 -6.67 5.67
C ALA A 113 8.12 -6.62 5.02
N ILE A 114 8.81 -5.49 5.14
CA ILE A 114 10.05 -5.26 4.38
C ILE A 114 11.19 -4.73 5.24
N GLY A 115 11.00 -4.65 6.53
CA GLY A 115 12.04 -4.15 7.45
C GLY A 115 12.14 -2.65 7.47
N THR A 116 12.87 -2.14 8.45
CA THR A 116 13.06 -0.72 8.63
C THR A 116 14.24 -0.26 7.77
N PRO A 117 14.07 0.81 6.98
CA PRO A 117 15.22 1.38 6.27
C PRO A 117 16.20 1.91 7.30
N THR A 118 17.49 1.72 7.07
CA THR A 118 18.50 2.27 7.96
C THR A 118 19.01 3.58 7.39
N ALA A 119 19.37 4.48 8.28
CA ALA A 119 19.93 5.77 7.85
C ALA A 119 21.26 5.59 7.11
N PHE A 120 21.88 4.45 7.30
CA PHE A 120 23.20 4.18 6.72
C PHE A 120 23.17 3.20 5.57
N SER A 121 22.00 2.82 5.11
CA SER A 121 21.90 1.94 3.97
C SER A 121 22.01 2.75 2.68
N THR A 122 22.76 3.75 2.74
CA THR A 122 23.03 4.61 1.61
C THR A 122 24.39 4.28 1.05
#